data_75eaa1da0e070bf01451f7a1c33ba7e9
#
_entry.id   75eaa1da0e070bf01451f7a1c33ba7e9
#
_cell.length_a   1.000
_cell.length_b   1.000
_cell.length_c   1.000
_cell.angle_alpha   90.00
_cell.angle_beta   90.00
_cell.angle_gamma   90.00
#
_symmetry.space_group_name_H-M   'P 1'
#
loop_
_entity.id
_entity.type
_entity.pdbx_description
1 polymer ?
#
loop_
_entity_poly.entity_id
_entity_poly.type
_entity_poly.pdbx_seq_one_letter_code
_entity_poly.pdbx_strand_id
1 'polypeptide(L)'
;DEALPKLKQVLQDRDLAKQALIAMGNLGKEGIPLLVDVMNTSGNVEMQAAAAKGLGQLGGIHGDASVVLPLLAKLQDPKTDWTVLTEVAWALGKIPDKRSIQPLYDVDKKLQAIRDPDNLQLKKLKEAVFWAIKQCDTWDQYS
;
A
#
# COMPACT_ATOMS: atom_id res chain seq x y z
N ASP A 1 -8.25 -3.60 23.46
CA ASP A 1 -7.29 -2.53 23.69
C ASP A 1 -7.96 -1.17 23.59
N GLU A 2 -7.81 -0.34 24.60
CA GLU A 2 -8.47 0.96 24.71
C GLU A 2 -7.98 1.98 23.67
N ALA A 3 -6.77 1.81 23.15
CA ALA A 3 -6.20 2.72 22.17
C ALA A 3 -6.89 2.65 20.80
N LEU A 4 -7.37 1.48 20.40
CA LEU A 4 -7.95 1.27 19.09
C LEU A 4 -9.27 2.04 18.85
N PRO A 5 -10.26 2.02 19.78
CA PRO A 5 -11.47 2.81 19.60
C PRO A 5 -11.20 4.31 19.55
N LYS A 6 -10.25 4.78 20.35
CA LYS A 6 -9.87 6.20 20.39
C LYS A 6 -9.25 6.64 19.06
N LEU A 7 -8.35 5.84 18.51
CA LEU A 7 -7.73 6.10 17.21
C LEU A 7 -8.77 6.11 16.09
N LYS A 8 -9.75 5.22 16.15
CA LYS A 8 -10.81 5.15 15.15
C LYS A 8 -11.65 6.42 15.11
N GLN A 9 -11.92 7.03 16.27
CA GLN A 9 -12.63 8.32 16.35
C GLN A 9 -11.80 9.46 15.76
N VAL A 10 -10.51 9.47 16.03
CA VAL A 10 -9.59 10.52 15.55
C VAL A 10 -9.47 10.52 14.03
N LEU A 11 -9.67 9.36 13.39
CA LEU A 11 -9.62 9.24 11.92
C LEU A 11 -10.67 10.06 11.19
N GLN A 12 -11.66 10.61 11.91
CA GLN A 12 -12.64 11.52 11.32
C GLN A 12 -12.10 12.95 11.15
N ASP A 13 -11.04 13.31 11.87
CA ASP A 13 -10.36 14.60 11.73
C ASP A 13 -9.18 14.46 10.78
N ARG A 14 -9.19 15.28 9.71
CA ARG A 14 -8.23 15.15 8.61
C ARG A 14 -6.76 15.32 9.04
N ASP A 15 -6.48 16.28 9.90
CA ASP A 15 -5.10 16.57 10.33
C ASP A 15 -4.59 15.55 11.34
N LEU A 16 -5.47 15.07 12.19
CA LEU A 16 -5.13 14.05 13.18
C LEU A 16 -5.12 12.65 12.58
N ALA A 17 -5.83 12.46 11.46
CA ALA A 17 -5.96 11.16 10.83
C ALA A 17 -4.61 10.58 10.40
N LYS A 18 -3.73 11.40 9.81
CA LYS A 18 -2.40 10.94 9.40
C LYS A 18 -1.56 10.49 10.59
N GLN A 19 -1.61 11.24 11.69
CA GLN A 19 -0.92 10.88 12.92
C GLN A 19 -1.50 9.63 13.55
N ALA A 20 -2.83 9.48 13.50
CA ALA A 20 -3.49 8.29 14.00
C ALA A 20 -3.10 7.04 13.20
N LEU A 21 -2.96 7.17 11.88
CA LEU A 21 -2.51 6.05 11.03
C LEU A 21 -1.08 5.62 11.37
N ILE A 22 -0.19 6.58 11.63
CA ILE A 22 1.17 6.30 12.08
C ILE A 22 1.13 5.59 13.44
N ALA A 23 0.30 6.06 14.36
CA ALA A 23 0.15 5.44 15.67
C ALA A 23 -0.38 4.01 15.58
N MET A 24 -1.33 3.75 14.67
CA MET A 24 -1.82 2.40 14.43
C MET A 24 -0.73 1.48 13.90
N GLY A 25 0.16 2.00 13.04
CA GLY A 25 1.33 1.26 12.59
C GLY A 25 2.23 0.85 13.75
N ASN A 26 2.32 1.66 14.80
CA ASN A 26 3.13 1.37 15.97
C ASN A 26 2.48 0.36 16.93
N LEU A 27 1.20 0.01 16.74
CA LEU A 27 0.52 -1.02 17.51
C LEU A 27 0.88 -2.43 17.07
N GLY A 28 1.68 -2.58 16.02
CA GLY A 28 2.06 -3.87 15.50
C GLY A 28 0.91 -4.54 14.76
N LYS A 29 0.87 -5.87 14.78
CA LYS A 29 -0.11 -6.65 14.02
C LYS A 29 -1.57 -6.28 14.32
N GLU A 30 -1.86 -5.77 15.51
CA GLU A 30 -3.21 -5.37 15.90
C GLU A 30 -3.73 -4.19 15.09
N GLY A 31 -2.83 -3.38 14.53
CA GLY A 31 -3.20 -2.25 13.68
C GLY A 31 -3.57 -2.64 12.26
N ILE A 32 -3.19 -3.85 11.81
CA ILE A 32 -3.40 -4.28 10.42
C ILE A 32 -4.87 -4.25 10.00
N PRO A 33 -5.82 -4.83 10.76
CA PRO A 33 -7.23 -4.79 10.34
C PRO A 33 -7.79 -3.38 10.19
N LEU A 34 -7.37 -2.45 11.07
CA LEU A 34 -7.80 -1.06 11.01
C LEU A 34 -7.23 -0.36 9.78
N LEU A 35 -5.96 -0.60 9.46
CA LEU A 35 -5.34 -0.01 8.27
C LEU A 35 -6.00 -0.54 6.99
N VAL A 36 -6.33 -1.82 6.93
CA VAL A 36 -7.06 -2.41 5.79
C VAL A 36 -8.42 -1.73 5.65
N ASP A 37 -9.14 -1.55 6.75
CA ASP A 37 -10.45 -0.90 6.74
C ASP A 37 -10.35 0.54 6.21
N VAL A 38 -9.40 1.32 6.71
CA VAL A 38 -9.18 2.70 6.27
C VAL A 38 -8.83 2.73 4.78
N MET A 39 -7.93 1.87 4.33
CA MET A 39 -7.53 1.80 2.92
C MET A 39 -8.73 1.52 2.01
N ASN A 40 -9.65 0.68 2.45
CA ASN A 40 -10.80 0.24 1.64
C ASN A 40 -12.02 1.14 1.73
N THR A 41 -12.21 1.84 2.85
CA THR A 41 -13.47 2.57 3.11
C THR A 41 -13.31 4.09 3.17
N SER A 42 -12.10 4.61 3.35
CA SER A 42 -11.89 6.06 3.41
C SER A 42 -12.18 6.71 2.06
N GLY A 43 -12.93 7.80 2.07
CA GLY A 43 -13.15 8.63 0.90
C GLY A 43 -12.00 9.60 0.61
N ASN A 44 -10.99 9.64 1.47
CA ASN A 44 -9.85 10.54 1.35
C ASN A 44 -8.64 9.79 0.79
N VAL A 45 -8.16 10.22 -0.38
CA VAL A 45 -7.05 9.57 -1.09
C VAL A 45 -5.77 9.56 -0.23
N GLU A 46 -5.46 10.65 0.46
CA GLU A 46 -4.26 10.73 1.30
C GLU A 46 -4.30 9.74 2.45
N MET A 47 -5.48 9.52 3.03
CA MET A 47 -5.65 8.53 4.10
C MET A 47 -5.54 7.11 3.59
N GLN A 48 -6.10 6.84 2.41
CA GLN A 48 -5.93 5.53 1.76
C GLN A 48 -4.46 5.23 1.52
N ALA A 49 -3.72 6.21 1.00
CA ALA A 49 -2.29 6.07 0.72
C ALA A 49 -1.48 5.85 2.01
N ALA A 50 -1.79 6.61 3.06
CA ALA A 50 -1.13 6.45 4.36
C ALA A 50 -1.39 5.07 4.96
N ALA A 51 -2.62 4.56 4.82
CA ALA A 51 -2.96 3.21 5.28
C ALA A 51 -2.18 2.14 4.52
N ALA A 52 -2.07 2.26 3.21
CA ALA A 52 -1.28 1.34 2.40
C ALA A 52 0.20 1.35 2.82
N LYS A 53 0.76 2.53 3.07
CA LYS A 53 2.13 2.68 3.56
C LYS A 53 2.30 2.00 4.91
N GLY A 54 1.37 2.20 5.83
CA GLY A 54 1.39 1.54 7.14
C GLY A 54 1.35 0.03 7.04
N LEU A 55 0.51 -0.51 6.14
CA LEU A 55 0.44 -1.94 5.91
C LEU A 55 1.77 -2.51 5.40
N GLY A 56 2.43 -1.78 4.50
CA GLY A 56 3.75 -2.18 4.01
C GLY A 56 4.80 -2.23 5.12
N GLN A 57 4.78 -1.24 6.01
CA GLN A 57 5.71 -1.19 7.13
C GLN A 57 5.47 -2.34 8.11
N LEU A 58 4.21 -2.57 8.49
CA LEU A 58 3.88 -3.64 9.43
C LEU A 58 4.15 -5.02 8.84
N GLY A 59 3.74 -5.23 7.60
CA GLY A 59 3.99 -6.51 6.93
C GLY A 59 5.46 -6.81 6.79
N GLY A 60 6.26 -5.79 6.45
CA GLY A 60 7.71 -5.93 6.30
C GLY A 60 8.40 -6.24 7.62
N ILE A 61 8.02 -5.54 8.69
CA ILE A 61 8.62 -5.73 10.03
C ILE A 61 8.28 -7.10 10.61
N HIS A 62 7.01 -7.52 10.49
CA HIS A 62 6.52 -8.75 11.09
C HIS A 62 6.54 -9.96 10.16
N GLY A 63 6.92 -9.75 8.89
CA GLY A 63 6.87 -10.82 7.90
C GLY A 63 5.45 -11.34 7.68
N ASP A 64 4.45 -10.50 7.82
CA ASP A 64 3.05 -10.90 7.79
C ASP A 64 2.48 -10.79 6.38
N ALA A 65 2.42 -11.92 5.68
CA ALA A 65 1.92 -12.00 4.32
C ALA A 65 0.40 -11.77 4.21
N SER A 66 -0.31 -11.69 5.35
CA SER A 66 -1.76 -11.45 5.32
C SER A 66 -2.12 -10.08 4.76
N VAL A 67 -1.17 -9.11 4.77
CA VAL A 67 -1.40 -7.79 4.19
C VAL A 67 -1.36 -7.80 2.66
N VAL A 68 -0.80 -8.85 2.04
CA VAL A 68 -0.59 -8.91 0.59
C VAL A 68 -1.92 -8.92 -0.17
N LEU A 69 -2.88 -9.74 0.23
CA LEU A 69 -4.17 -9.83 -0.49
C LEU A 69 -4.95 -8.53 -0.51
N PRO A 70 -5.09 -7.79 0.60
CA PRO A 70 -5.73 -6.47 0.56
C PRO A 70 -5.01 -5.48 -0.35
N LEU A 71 -3.67 -5.50 -0.34
CA LEU A 71 -2.87 -4.62 -1.20
C LEU A 71 -3.04 -5.00 -2.68
N LEU A 72 -3.06 -6.29 -3.00
CA LEU A 72 -3.30 -6.76 -4.37
C LEU A 72 -4.68 -6.36 -4.87
N ALA A 73 -5.70 -6.41 -4.02
CA ALA A 73 -7.04 -5.98 -4.39
C ALA A 73 -7.03 -4.51 -4.82
N LYS A 74 -6.31 -3.65 -4.09
CA LYS A 74 -6.16 -2.23 -4.45
C LYS A 74 -5.36 -2.05 -5.73
N LEU A 75 -4.28 -2.80 -5.90
CA LEU A 75 -3.44 -2.73 -7.09
C LEU A 75 -4.23 -3.05 -8.36
N GLN A 76 -5.13 -4.02 -8.30
CA GLN A 76 -5.91 -4.50 -9.43
C GLN A 76 -7.19 -3.71 -9.68
N ASP A 77 -7.61 -2.85 -8.74
CA ASP A 77 -8.80 -2.04 -8.87
C ASP A 77 -8.52 -0.85 -9.81
N PRO A 78 -9.22 -0.75 -10.97
CA PRO A 78 -8.98 0.34 -11.92
C PRO A 78 -9.37 1.72 -11.39
N LYS A 79 -10.13 1.78 -10.30
CA LYS A 79 -10.55 3.04 -9.68
C LYS A 79 -9.55 3.57 -8.66
N THR A 80 -8.51 2.80 -8.33
CA THR A 80 -7.52 3.22 -7.35
C THR A 80 -6.73 4.42 -7.87
N ASP A 81 -6.68 5.49 -7.07
CA ASP A 81 -5.93 6.69 -7.40
C ASP A 81 -4.43 6.38 -7.49
N TRP A 82 -3.72 7.09 -8.37
CA TRP A 82 -2.27 6.87 -8.56
C TRP A 82 -1.45 7.11 -7.29
N THR A 83 -1.88 8.03 -6.43
CA THR A 83 -1.22 8.27 -5.14
C THR A 83 -1.29 7.01 -4.26
N VAL A 84 -2.46 6.38 -4.23
CA VAL A 84 -2.66 5.13 -3.49
C VAL A 84 -1.90 3.99 -4.14
N LEU A 85 -1.96 3.87 -5.48
CA LEU A 85 -1.23 2.83 -6.21
C LEU A 85 0.27 2.89 -5.94
N THR A 86 0.83 4.09 -5.86
CA THR A 86 2.26 4.27 -5.57
C THR A 86 2.63 3.66 -4.22
N GLU A 87 1.84 3.95 -3.19
CA GLU A 87 2.09 3.41 -1.85
C GLU A 87 1.82 1.90 -1.79
N VAL A 88 0.80 1.42 -2.51
CA VAL A 88 0.51 -0.01 -2.61
C VAL A 88 1.69 -0.75 -3.26
N ALA A 89 2.26 -0.20 -4.33
CA ALA A 89 3.41 -0.80 -5.00
C ALA A 89 4.63 -0.86 -4.08
N TRP A 90 4.93 0.25 -3.36
CA TRP A 90 6.00 0.25 -2.38
C TRP A 90 5.78 -0.80 -1.29
N ALA A 91 4.54 -0.92 -0.79
CA ALA A 91 4.20 -1.90 0.23
C ALA A 91 4.42 -3.33 -0.26
N LEU A 92 3.99 -3.63 -1.48
CA LEU A 92 4.16 -4.97 -2.06
C LEU A 92 5.63 -5.33 -2.27
N GLY A 93 6.47 -4.35 -2.57
CA GLY A 93 7.92 -4.58 -2.68
C GLY A 93 8.58 -4.84 -1.34
N LYS A 94 8.06 -4.25 -0.26
CA LYS A 94 8.58 -4.47 1.09
C LYS A 94 8.21 -5.84 1.64
N ILE A 95 7.18 -6.47 1.09
CA ILE A 95 6.70 -7.79 1.49
C ILE A 95 6.71 -8.68 0.25
N PRO A 96 7.91 -9.07 -0.26
CA PRO A 96 7.99 -9.83 -1.49
C PRO A 96 7.15 -11.12 -1.41
N ASP A 97 6.32 -11.32 -2.41
CA ASP A 97 5.41 -12.46 -2.46
C ASP A 97 5.20 -12.86 -3.92
N LYS A 98 5.25 -14.14 -4.18
CA LYS A 98 5.10 -14.70 -5.52
C LYS A 98 3.76 -14.28 -6.16
N ARG A 99 2.71 -14.15 -5.36
CA ARG A 99 1.38 -13.75 -5.83
C ARG A 99 1.33 -12.34 -6.38
N SER A 100 2.30 -11.49 -6.01
CA SER A 100 2.37 -10.09 -6.45
C SER A 100 3.02 -9.93 -7.83
N ILE A 101 3.78 -10.91 -8.29
CA ILE A 101 4.61 -10.76 -9.50
C ILE A 101 3.75 -10.45 -10.73
N GLN A 102 2.80 -11.32 -11.06
CA GLN A 102 1.98 -11.13 -12.25
C GLN A 102 1.10 -9.87 -12.17
N PRO A 103 0.42 -9.59 -11.05
CA PRO A 103 -0.35 -8.35 -10.94
C PRO A 103 0.51 -7.08 -11.11
N LEU A 104 1.72 -7.07 -10.59
CA LEU A 104 2.64 -5.94 -10.76
C LEU A 104 3.06 -5.76 -12.21
N TYR A 105 3.37 -6.86 -12.92
CA TYR A 105 3.69 -6.80 -14.35
C TYR A 105 2.50 -6.30 -15.17
N ASP A 106 1.28 -6.70 -14.82
CA ASP A 106 0.07 -6.24 -15.53
C ASP A 106 -0.11 -4.73 -15.37
N VAL A 107 0.13 -4.20 -14.18
CA VAL A 107 0.08 -2.75 -13.92
C VAL A 107 1.20 -2.04 -14.68
N ASP A 108 2.42 -2.57 -14.65
CA ASP A 108 3.55 -1.99 -15.37
C ASP A 108 3.24 -1.86 -16.86
N LYS A 109 2.67 -2.90 -17.45
CA LYS A 109 2.30 -2.90 -18.87
C LYS A 109 1.29 -1.79 -19.17
N LYS A 110 0.29 -1.60 -18.32
CA LYS A 110 -0.69 -0.53 -18.49
C LYS A 110 -0.04 0.85 -18.38
N LEU A 111 0.87 1.01 -17.41
CA LEU A 111 1.55 2.28 -17.21
C LEU A 111 2.48 2.63 -18.37
N GLN A 112 3.16 1.64 -18.94
CA GLN A 112 4.04 1.87 -20.09
C GLN A 112 3.29 2.33 -21.33
N ALA A 113 2.01 1.99 -21.44
CA ALA A 113 1.17 2.44 -22.54
C ALA A 113 0.77 3.92 -22.42
N ILE A 114 0.88 4.52 -21.24
CA ILE A 114 0.56 5.93 -21.00
C ILE A 114 1.76 6.79 -21.37
N ARG A 115 1.56 7.69 -22.33
CA ARG A 115 2.63 8.58 -22.80
C ARG A 115 2.40 9.99 -22.28
N ASP A 116 2.97 10.27 -21.11
CA ASP A 116 2.92 11.57 -20.48
C ASP A 116 4.25 11.81 -19.74
N PRO A 117 5.32 12.14 -20.50
CA PRO A 117 6.67 12.16 -19.94
C PRO A 117 6.90 13.26 -18.89
N ASP A 118 6.06 14.29 -18.86
CA ASP A 118 6.18 15.37 -17.91
C ASP A 118 5.37 15.16 -16.64
N ASN A 119 4.62 14.06 -16.54
CA ASN A 119 3.77 13.77 -15.40
C ASN A 119 4.61 13.15 -14.27
N LEU A 120 4.90 13.94 -13.23
CA LEU A 120 5.73 13.50 -12.11
C LEU A 120 5.05 12.39 -11.30
N GLN A 121 3.74 12.43 -11.14
CA GLN A 121 3.01 11.39 -10.42
C GLN A 121 3.10 10.05 -11.13
N LEU A 122 2.95 10.05 -12.45
CA LEU A 122 3.10 8.86 -13.26
C LEU A 122 4.52 8.29 -13.16
N LYS A 123 5.52 9.17 -13.18
CA LYS A 123 6.92 8.78 -13.07
C LYS A 123 7.19 8.09 -11.73
N LYS A 124 6.70 8.65 -10.64
CA LYS A 124 6.85 8.07 -9.31
C LYS A 124 6.15 6.70 -9.23
N LEU A 125 4.97 6.59 -9.82
CA LEU A 125 4.23 5.33 -9.84
C LEU A 125 4.99 4.26 -10.62
N LYS A 126 5.51 4.60 -11.79
CA LYS A 126 6.32 3.67 -12.60
C LYS A 126 7.56 3.19 -11.83
N GLU A 127 8.23 4.10 -11.13
CA GLU A 127 9.40 3.76 -10.31
C GLU A 127 9.05 2.80 -9.18
N ALA A 128 7.92 3.05 -8.50
CA ALA A 128 7.46 2.21 -7.40
C ALA A 128 7.13 0.79 -7.88
N VAL A 129 6.40 0.69 -8.98
CA VAL A 129 6.03 -0.61 -9.57
C VAL A 129 7.27 -1.37 -10.04
N PHE A 130 8.20 -0.69 -10.71
CA PHE A 130 9.44 -1.30 -11.17
C PHE A 130 10.27 -1.84 -10.00
N TRP A 131 10.42 -1.04 -8.94
CA TRP A 131 11.13 -1.48 -7.75
C TRP A 131 10.46 -2.70 -7.11
N ALA A 132 9.14 -2.67 -6.99
CA ALA A 132 8.38 -3.79 -6.40
C ALA A 132 8.56 -5.08 -7.19
N ILE A 133 8.51 -4.98 -8.52
CA ILE A 133 8.76 -6.13 -9.41
C ILE A 133 10.15 -6.70 -9.13
N LYS A 134 11.16 -5.85 -9.06
CA LYS A 134 12.53 -6.30 -8.79
C LYS A 134 12.66 -7.02 -7.46
N GLN A 135 12.02 -6.49 -6.41
CA GLN A 135 12.06 -7.11 -5.09
C GLN A 135 11.41 -8.50 -5.12
N CYS A 136 10.24 -8.62 -5.74
CA CYS A 136 9.51 -9.88 -5.81
C CYS A 136 10.24 -10.91 -6.69
N ASP A 137 10.77 -10.50 -7.84
CA ASP A 137 11.51 -11.39 -8.74
C ASP A 137 12.79 -11.90 -8.07
N THR A 138 13.55 -11.02 -7.43
CA THR A 138 14.79 -11.40 -6.74
C THR A 138 14.49 -12.37 -5.60
N TRP A 139 13.47 -12.09 -4.82
CA TRP A 139 13.06 -12.96 -3.72
C TRP A 139 12.64 -14.35 -4.25
N ASP A 140 11.86 -14.39 -5.34
CA ASP A 140 11.39 -15.65 -5.93
C ASP A 140 12.54 -16.53 -6.43
N GLN A 141 13.58 -15.90 -7.02
CA GLN A 141 14.77 -16.63 -7.51
C GLN A 141 15.56 -17.29 -6.39
N TYR A 142 15.57 -16.70 -5.19
CA TYR A 142 16.37 -17.18 -4.07
C TYR A 142 15.56 -17.87 -2.97
N SER A 143 14.27 -17.99 -3.15
CA SER A 143 13.41 -18.73 -2.23
C SER A 143 13.06 -20.16 -2.73
#